data_6ad7d9e90b3cb6d2ab0019e78b34b7a3
#
_entry.id   6ad7d9e90b3cb6d2ab0019e78b34b7a3
#
_cell.length_a   1.000
_cell.length_b   1.000
_cell.length_c   1.000
_cell.angle_alpha   90.00
_cell.angle_beta   90.00
_cell.angle_gamma   90.00
#
_symmetry.space_group_name_H-M   'P 1'
#
loop_
_entity.id
_entity.type
_entity.pdbx_description
1 polymer ?
#
loop_
_entity_poly.entity_id
_entity_poly.type
_entity_poly.pdbx_seq_one_letter_code
_entity_poly.pdbx_strand_id
1 'polypeptide(L)'
;SEEYIWNLFKDVLKKEKEIEILNATQEELADALPYYEGTATGALDVLRERITERLNNDFKNKYSITQKGMDKTQELSSGFNAKIYFDLLSYESERKGIYIIDQPEDNISQKAIREYLLARFKMMGENRQVVIVTHNPQFIVNLDVDNVIYLGKNSDGYEVLSGALEYKDSQYNMLDIISNHIEGGLDTLK
;
A
#
# COMPACT_ATOMS: atom_id res chain seq x y z
N SER A 1 26.10 14.46 14.88
CA SER A 1 27.48 14.59 15.37
C SER A 1 28.40 14.88 14.20
N GLU A 2 29.58 15.43 14.44
CA GLU A 2 30.58 15.72 13.41
C GLU A 2 30.95 14.48 12.58
N GLU A 3 31.04 13.34 13.21
CA GLU A 3 31.29 12.04 12.57
C GLU A 3 30.23 11.65 11.52
N TYR A 4 28.95 11.94 11.78
CA TYR A 4 27.89 11.70 10.81
C TYR A 4 28.04 12.58 9.57
N ILE A 5 28.31 13.88 9.78
CA ILE A 5 28.53 14.84 8.67
C ILE A 5 29.72 14.41 7.83
N TRP A 6 30.82 13.99 8.48
CA TRP A 6 32.01 13.52 7.82
C TRP A 6 31.78 12.26 6.97
N ASN A 7 31.00 11.29 7.51
CA ASN A 7 30.63 10.09 6.77
C ASN A 7 29.71 10.39 5.58
N LEU A 8 28.84 11.40 5.70
CA LEU A 8 27.98 11.84 4.62
C LEU A 8 28.77 12.30 3.39
N PHE A 9 29.82 13.09 3.61
CA PHE A 9 30.67 13.55 2.53
C PHE A 9 31.50 12.43 1.90
N LYS A 10 32.00 11.50 2.70
CA LYS A 10 32.77 10.34 2.22
C LYS A 10 31.96 9.46 1.29
N ASP A 11 30.66 9.30 1.54
CA ASP A 11 29.78 8.48 0.71
C ASP A 11 29.44 9.16 -0.63
N VAL A 12 29.54 10.49 -0.70
CA VAL A 12 29.18 11.27 -1.90
C VAL A 12 30.38 11.54 -2.80
N LEU A 13 31.59 11.46 -2.26
CA LEU A 13 32.85 11.70 -2.97
C LEU A 13 33.58 10.39 -3.31
N LYS A 14 34.49 10.45 -4.28
CA LYS A 14 35.40 9.34 -4.60
C LYS A 14 36.28 9.00 -3.38
N LYS A 15 36.29 7.71 -3.01
CA LYS A 15 37.07 7.24 -1.84
C LYS A 15 38.58 7.49 -1.91
N GLU A 16 39.08 7.65 -3.12
CA GLU A 16 40.51 7.83 -3.41
C GLU A 16 40.95 9.30 -3.31
N LYS A 17 40.00 10.21 -3.15
CA LYS A 17 40.27 11.66 -3.10
C LYS A 17 40.03 12.20 -1.70
N GLU A 18 41.12 12.52 -1.01
CA GLU A 18 41.06 13.32 0.22
C GLU A 18 41.10 14.80 -0.17
N ILE A 19 39.96 15.49 -0.06
CA ILE A 19 39.85 16.92 -0.24
C ILE A 19 39.35 17.60 1.03
N GLU A 20 39.86 18.75 1.32
CA GLU A 20 39.36 19.61 2.38
C GLU A 20 38.16 20.40 1.83
N ILE A 21 36.95 19.86 1.96
CA ILE A 21 35.73 20.34 1.29
C ILE A 21 35.49 21.83 1.50
N LEU A 22 35.79 22.35 2.69
CA LEU A 22 35.57 23.76 3.02
C LEU A 22 36.49 24.73 2.24
N ASN A 23 37.65 24.25 1.80
CA ASN A 23 38.66 25.05 1.09
C ASN A 23 38.85 24.56 -0.37
N ALA A 24 38.07 23.55 -0.80
CA ALA A 24 38.24 22.97 -2.12
C ALA A 24 37.84 23.95 -3.23
N THR A 25 38.63 23.99 -4.28
CA THR A 25 38.29 24.68 -5.52
C THR A 25 37.18 23.95 -6.27
N GLN A 26 36.53 24.62 -7.23
CA GLN A 26 35.49 23.99 -8.06
C GLN A 26 36.06 22.85 -8.91
N GLU A 27 37.30 22.95 -9.37
CA GLU A 27 38.01 21.92 -10.11
C GLU A 27 38.26 20.68 -9.23
N GLU A 28 38.72 20.86 -7.99
CA GLU A 28 38.94 19.77 -7.04
C GLU A 28 37.64 19.07 -6.68
N LEU A 29 36.55 19.83 -6.49
CA LEU A 29 35.23 19.27 -6.27
C LEU A 29 34.74 18.46 -7.47
N ALA A 30 34.88 18.96 -8.69
CA ALA A 30 34.50 18.29 -9.92
C ALA A 30 35.26 16.97 -10.09
N ASP A 31 36.54 16.93 -9.80
CA ASP A 31 37.37 15.73 -9.88
C ASP A 31 37.05 14.71 -8.79
N ALA A 32 36.62 15.16 -7.62
CA ALA A 32 36.27 14.31 -6.49
C ALA A 32 34.85 13.69 -6.59
N LEU A 33 33.97 14.22 -7.46
CA LEU A 33 32.63 13.69 -7.64
C LEU A 33 32.62 12.41 -8.51
N PRO A 34 32.06 11.27 -8.05
CA PRO A 34 31.97 10.06 -8.85
C PRO A 34 31.09 10.28 -10.09
N TYR A 35 31.54 9.81 -11.26
CA TYR A 35 30.78 9.84 -12.51
C TYR A 35 30.28 11.25 -12.92
N TYR A 36 31.02 12.30 -12.52
CA TYR A 36 30.72 13.67 -12.92
C TYR A 36 31.60 14.06 -14.13
N GLU A 37 30.94 14.45 -15.21
CA GLU A 37 31.57 14.90 -16.47
C GLU A 37 31.18 16.34 -16.83
N GLY A 38 30.59 17.07 -15.87
CA GLY A 38 30.16 18.44 -16.05
C GLY A 38 31.31 19.49 -15.88
N THR A 39 30.92 20.76 -15.92
CA THR A 39 31.84 21.88 -15.72
C THR A 39 32.20 22.07 -14.25
N ALA A 40 33.40 22.59 -13.96
CA ALA A 40 33.82 22.87 -12.58
C ALA A 40 32.80 23.74 -11.81
N THR A 41 32.17 24.69 -12.47
CA THR A 41 31.15 25.57 -11.89
C THR A 41 29.87 24.83 -11.48
N GLY A 42 29.52 23.73 -12.15
CA GLY A 42 28.34 22.90 -11.84
C GLY A 42 28.57 21.88 -10.71
N ALA A 43 29.85 21.66 -10.32
CA ALA A 43 30.18 20.62 -9.36
C ALA A 43 29.57 20.85 -7.98
N LEU A 44 29.46 22.09 -7.53
CA LEU A 44 28.88 22.45 -6.23
C LEU A 44 27.37 22.15 -6.19
N ASP A 45 26.65 22.40 -7.27
CA ASP A 45 25.19 22.13 -7.34
C ASP A 45 24.93 20.64 -7.32
N VAL A 46 25.72 19.85 -8.06
CA VAL A 46 25.63 18.37 -8.04
C VAL A 46 25.99 17.82 -6.67
N LEU A 47 27.00 18.37 -5.99
CA LEU A 47 27.33 17.98 -4.61
C LEU A 47 26.15 18.25 -3.65
N ARG A 48 25.53 19.43 -3.75
CA ARG A 48 24.35 19.78 -2.93
C ARG A 48 23.19 18.84 -3.19
N GLU A 49 22.91 18.53 -4.45
CA GLU A 49 21.84 17.61 -4.82
C GLU A 49 22.06 16.22 -4.21
N ARG A 50 23.26 15.64 -4.38
CA ARG A 50 23.60 14.32 -3.83
C ARG A 50 23.54 14.28 -2.30
N ILE A 51 24.01 15.32 -1.63
CA ILE A 51 23.92 15.44 -0.17
C ILE A 51 22.46 15.54 0.27
N THR A 52 21.66 16.33 -0.41
CA THR A 52 20.23 16.49 -0.10
C THR A 52 19.48 15.16 -0.28
N GLU A 53 19.76 14.44 -1.36
CA GLU A 53 19.18 13.11 -1.61
C GLU A 53 19.59 12.11 -0.52
N ARG A 54 20.87 12.10 -0.13
CA ARG A 54 21.36 11.25 0.95
C ARG A 54 20.70 11.57 2.28
N LEU A 55 20.61 12.85 2.64
CA LEU A 55 19.92 13.30 3.85
C LEU A 55 18.45 12.89 3.85
N ASN A 56 17.75 13.10 2.74
CA ASN A 56 16.36 12.70 2.62
C ASN A 56 16.16 11.19 2.79
N ASN A 57 17.10 10.37 2.33
CA ASN A 57 17.08 8.93 2.50
C ASN A 57 17.40 8.52 3.94
N ASP A 58 18.37 9.15 4.59
CA ASP A 58 18.79 8.82 5.96
C ASP A 58 17.75 9.28 7.00
N PHE A 59 17.08 10.42 6.76
CA PHE A 59 16.03 10.94 7.65
C PHE A 59 14.62 10.54 7.24
N LYS A 60 14.46 9.69 6.22
CA LYS A 60 13.16 9.14 5.86
C LYS A 60 12.65 8.28 6.99
N ASN A 61 11.48 8.62 7.51
CA ASN A 61 10.82 7.81 8.52
C ASN A 61 10.55 6.41 7.99
N LYS A 62 11.19 5.40 8.59
CA LYS A 62 10.92 4.00 8.31
C LYS A 62 9.92 3.50 9.35
N TYR A 63 8.69 3.27 8.93
CA TYR A 63 7.69 2.63 9.78
C TYR A 63 7.83 1.12 9.62
N SER A 64 7.96 0.40 10.73
CA SER A 64 7.93 -1.05 10.74
C SER A 64 6.89 -1.54 11.74
N ILE A 65 6.14 -2.55 11.35
CA ILE A 65 5.19 -3.23 12.22
C ILE A 65 5.86 -4.52 12.66
N THR A 66 5.99 -4.72 13.98
CA THR A 66 6.56 -5.93 14.54
C THR A 66 5.54 -6.62 15.43
N GLN A 67 5.36 -7.92 15.26
CA GLN A 67 4.56 -8.74 16.17
C GLN A 67 5.48 -9.32 17.26
N LYS A 68 4.99 -9.37 18.51
CA LYS A 68 5.73 -9.93 19.64
C LYS A 68 6.10 -11.39 19.35
N GLY A 69 7.40 -11.72 19.41
CA GLY A 69 7.92 -13.06 19.15
C GLY A 69 8.37 -13.34 17.71
N MET A 70 8.32 -12.36 16.82
CA MET A 70 8.89 -12.48 15.47
C MET A 70 10.23 -11.78 15.36
N ASP A 71 11.18 -12.45 14.69
CA ASP A 71 12.49 -11.87 14.40
C ASP A 71 12.36 -10.82 13.30
N LYS A 72 13.00 -9.67 13.49
CA LYS A 72 12.93 -8.52 12.54
C LYS A 72 13.50 -8.82 11.15
N THR A 73 14.19 -9.93 11.01
CA THR A 73 14.91 -10.32 9.78
C THR A 73 14.10 -11.21 8.84
N GLN A 74 12.91 -11.67 9.22
CA GLN A 74 12.07 -12.45 8.31
C GLN A 74 11.25 -11.51 7.40
N GLU A 75 11.49 -11.58 6.09
CA GLU A 75 10.56 -11.04 5.10
C GLU A 75 9.23 -11.79 5.22
N LEU A 76 8.24 -11.08 5.76
CA LEU A 76 6.91 -11.63 5.93
C LEU A 76 6.25 -11.80 4.55
N SER A 77 5.52 -12.89 4.35
CA SER A 77 4.74 -13.06 3.13
C SER A 77 3.73 -11.92 2.95
N SER A 78 3.37 -11.60 1.69
CA SER A 78 2.39 -10.56 1.38
C SER A 78 1.07 -10.77 2.13
N GLY A 79 0.59 -12.01 2.22
CA GLY A 79 -0.62 -12.36 2.97
C GLY A 79 -0.51 -12.12 4.48
N PHE A 80 0.66 -12.30 5.05
CA PHE A 80 0.89 -11.99 6.47
C PHE A 80 0.93 -10.48 6.73
N ASN A 81 1.55 -9.71 5.84
CA ASN A 81 1.56 -8.25 5.91
C ASN A 81 0.14 -7.67 5.82
N ALA A 82 -0.69 -8.19 4.90
CA ALA A 82 -2.09 -7.80 4.78
C ALA A 82 -2.87 -8.10 6.06
N LYS A 83 -2.62 -9.25 6.69
CA LYS A 83 -3.24 -9.62 7.96
C LYS A 83 -2.93 -8.59 9.05
N ILE A 84 -1.67 -8.25 9.27
CA ILE A 84 -1.26 -7.25 10.27
C ILE A 84 -1.87 -5.89 9.98
N TYR A 85 -1.91 -5.49 8.69
CA TYR A 85 -2.50 -4.22 8.28
C TYR A 85 -3.98 -4.13 8.62
N PHE A 86 -4.78 -5.15 8.29
CA PHE A 86 -6.20 -5.18 8.63
C PHE A 86 -6.46 -5.31 10.12
N ASP A 87 -5.56 -5.97 10.87
CA ASP A 87 -5.62 -5.95 12.34
C ASP A 87 -5.53 -4.53 12.88
N LEU A 88 -4.53 -3.78 12.46
CA LEU A 88 -4.35 -2.40 12.89
C LEU A 88 -5.57 -1.54 12.56
N LEU A 89 -6.07 -1.62 11.32
CA LEU A 89 -7.24 -0.85 10.89
C LEU A 89 -8.49 -1.20 11.69
N SER A 90 -8.67 -2.47 12.07
CA SER A 90 -9.85 -2.91 12.83
C SER A 90 -9.89 -2.39 14.27
N TYR A 91 -8.73 -2.04 14.85
CA TYR A 91 -8.63 -1.49 16.21
C TYR A 91 -8.68 0.05 16.25
N GLU A 92 -8.62 0.74 15.12
CA GLU A 92 -8.69 2.21 15.07
C GLU A 92 -10.13 2.72 15.18
N SER A 93 -10.71 2.71 16.38
CA SER A 93 -12.09 3.17 16.62
C SER A 93 -12.28 4.70 16.58
N GLU A 94 -11.21 5.48 16.79
CA GLU A 94 -11.31 6.94 16.95
C GLU A 94 -11.24 7.73 15.64
N ARG A 95 -10.77 7.14 14.54
CA ARG A 95 -10.66 7.83 13.26
C ARG A 95 -12.02 7.92 12.57
N LYS A 96 -12.41 9.13 12.19
CA LYS A 96 -13.57 9.39 11.34
C LYS A 96 -13.23 9.13 9.87
N GLY A 97 -14.22 8.73 9.09
CA GLY A 97 -14.05 8.55 7.65
C GLY A 97 -14.63 7.25 7.13
N ILE A 98 -14.30 6.92 5.89
CA ILE A 98 -14.76 5.74 5.17
C ILE A 98 -13.52 4.88 4.86
N TYR A 99 -13.62 3.58 5.03
CA TYR A 99 -12.65 2.66 4.47
C TYR A 99 -13.07 2.26 3.05
N ILE A 100 -12.17 2.46 2.09
CA ILE A 100 -12.31 1.95 0.72
C ILE A 100 -11.21 0.91 0.54
N ILE A 101 -11.60 -0.33 0.31
CA ILE A 101 -10.70 -1.49 0.23
C ILE A 101 -10.88 -2.11 -1.13
N ASP A 102 -9.83 -2.08 -1.93
CA ASP A 102 -9.83 -2.63 -3.29
C ASP A 102 -9.16 -3.99 -3.29
N GLN A 103 -9.87 -5.00 -3.75
CA GLN A 103 -9.45 -6.39 -3.89
C GLN A 103 -8.67 -6.94 -2.69
N PRO A 104 -9.27 -6.98 -1.49
CA PRO A 104 -8.59 -7.45 -0.29
C PRO A 104 -8.18 -8.93 -0.35
N GLU A 105 -8.75 -9.69 -1.29
CA GLU A 105 -8.43 -11.08 -1.57
C GLU A 105 -7.09 -11.29 -2.28
N ASP A 106 -6.54 -10.27 -2.91
CA ASP A 106 -5.28 -10.38 -3.62
C ASP A 106 -4.16 -10.80 -2.66
N ASN A 107 -3.45 -11.85 -3.05
CA ASN A 107 -2.36 -12.46 -2.26
C ASN A 107 -2.75 -13.06 -0.90
N ILE A 108 -4.04 -13.29 -0.64
CA ILE A 108 -4.54 -13.90 0.59
C ILE A 108 -5.23 -15.22 0.25
N SER A 109 -4.92 -16.29 1.01
CA SER A 109 -5.56 -17.58 0.79
C SER A 109 -7.05 -17.55 1.16
N GLN A 110 -7.87 -18.35 0.47
CA GLN A 110 -9.30 -18.50 0.77
C GLN A 110 -9.56 -18.91 2.24
N LYS A 111 -8.65 -19.69 2.82
CA LYS A 111 -8.71 -20.05 4.23
C LYS A 111 -8.54 -18.81 5.13
N ALA A 112 -7.55 -17.96 4.85
CA ALA A 112 -7.31 -16.75 5.64
C ALA A 112 -8.42 -15.71 5.48
N ILE A 113 -9.10 -15.64 4.32
CA ILE A 113 -10.28 -14.81 4.12
C ILE A 113 -11.37 -15.26 5.10
N ARG A 114 -11.75 -16.55 5.09
CA ARG A 114 -12.83 -17.07 5.95
C ARG A 114 -12.53 -16.99 7.43
N GLU A 115 -11.31 -17.38 7.82
CA GLU A 115 -10.95 -17.49 9.25
C GLU A 115 -10.60 -16.16 9.89
N TYR A 116 -10.26 -15.15 9.07
CA TYR A 116 -9.66 -13.94 9.60
C TYR A 116 -10.23 -12.65 9.03
N LEU A 117 -10.17 -12.41 7.72
CA LEU A 117 -10.53 -11.10 7.13
C LEU A 117 -12.00 -10.75 7.35
N LEU A 118 -12.91 -11.70 7.19
CA LEU A 118 -14.33 -11.45 7.38
C LEU A 118 -14.65 -10.90 8.77
N ALA A 119 -14.04 -11.46 9.81
CA ALA A 119 -14.22 -10.97 11.17
C ALA A 119 -13.69 -9.54 11.34
N ARG A 120 -12.56 -9.20 10.71
CA ARG A 120 -11.97 -7.84 10.77
C ARG A 120 -12.84 -6.82 10.06
N PHE A 121 -13.37 -7.14 8.90
CA PHE A 121 -14.25 -6.24 8.15
C PHE A 121 -15.58 -6.00 8.88
N LYS A 122 -16.13 -7.01 9.55
CA LYS A 122 -17.30 -6.81 10.45
C LYS A 122 -16.99 -5.83 11.56
N MET A 123 -15.88 -6.01 12.28
CA MET A 123 -15.46 -5.06 13.33
C MET A 123 -15.25 -3.64 12.79
N MET A 124 -14.66 -3.50 11.60
CA MET A 124 -14.49 -2.20 10.97
C MET A 124 -15.83 -1.54 10.64
N GLY A 125 -16.81 -2.34 10.15
CA GLY A 125 -18.16 -1.88 9.82
C GLY A 125 -18.97 -1.41 11.02
N GLU A 126 -18.71 -1.91 12.23
CA GLU A 126 -19.38 -1.46 13.45
C GLU A 126 -19.10 0.02 13.79
N ASN A 127 -17.94 0.53 13.39
CA ASN A 127 -17.47 1.84 13.77
C ASN A 127 -17.54 2.87 12.64
N ARG A 128 -17.56 2.43 11.38
CA ARG A 128 -17.54 3.32 10.20
C ARG A 128 -18.01 2.62 8.94
N GLN A 129 -18.30 3.40 7.93
CA GLN A 129 -18.64 2.86 6.61
C GLN A 129 -17.43 2.16 5.99
N VAL A 130 -17.66 0.96 5.47
CA VAL A 130 -16.68 0.18 4.72
C VAL A 130 -17.21 -0.07 3.32
N VAL A 131 -16.41 0.28 2.31
CA VAL A 131 -16.68 -0.01 0.90
C VAL A 131 -15.63 -0.99 0.41
N ILE A 132 -16.05 -2.15 -0.07
CA ILE A 132 -15.17 -3.20 -0.56
C ILE A 132 -15.42 -3.38 -2.06
N VAL A 133 -14.37 -3.24 -2.85
CA VAL A 133 -14.37 -3.62 -4.27
C VAL A 133 -13.80 -5.02 -4.36
N THR A 134 -14.57 -5.97 -4.86
CA THR A 134 -14.18 -7.39 -4.87
C THR A 134 -14.88 -8.17 -5.99
N HIS A 135 -14.24 -9.21 -6.45
CA HIS A 135 -14.85 -10.23 -7.30
C HIS A 135 -15.11 -11.54 -6.52
N ASN A 136 -14.79 -11.57 -5.23
CA ASN A 136 -14.93 -12.76 -4.39
C ASN A 136 -16.31 -12.79 -3.69
N PRO A 137 -17.16 -13.78 -4.01
CA PRO A 137 -18.51 -13.89 -3.45
C PRO A 137 -18.54 -14.04 -1.93
N GLN A 138 -17.47 -14.53 -1.33
CA GLN A 138 -17.41 -14.74 0.12
C GLN A 138 -17.55 -13.44 0.92
N PHE A 139 -17.08 -12.31 0.39
CA PHE A 139 -17.29 -11.02 1.05
C PHE A 139 -18.76 -10.61 1.01
N ILE A 140 -19.44 -10.82 -0.11
CA ILE A 140 -20.84 -10.42 -0.26
C ILE A 140 -21.74 -11.25 0.67
N VAL A 141 -21.57 -12.59 0.65
CA VAL A 141 -22.46 -13.51 1.37
C VAL A 141 -22.17 -13.55 2.87
N ASN A 142 -20.89 -13.49 3.29
CA ASN A 142 -20.54 -13.71 4.69
C ASN A 142 -20.40 -12.43 5.51
N LEU A 143 -20.33 -11.25 4.89
CA LEU A 143 -20.27 -9.98 5.62
C LEU A 143 -21.63 -9.42 5.99
N ASP A 144 -22.73 -9.95 5.44
CA ASP A 144 -24.06 -9.41 5.64
C ASP A 144 -24.12 -7.93 5.26
N VAL A 145 -23.74 -7.66 4.01
CA VAL A 145 -23.56 -6.29 3.52
C VAL A 145 -24.91 -5.58 3.36
N ASP A 146 -25.00 -4.32 3.78
CA ASP A 146 -26.21 -3.50 3.67
C ASP A 146 -26.60 -3.22 2.22
N ASN A 147 -25.62 -3.10 1.33
CA ASN A 147 -25.84 -2.75 -0.06
C ASN A 147 -24.76 -3.33 -0.97
N VAL A 148 -25.18 -3.84 -2.11
CA VAL A 148 -24.32 -4.31 -3.20
C VAL A 148 -24.45 -3.34 -4.37
N ILE A 149 -23.33 -2.95 -4.95
CA ILE A 149 -23.27 -2.13 -6.16
C ILE A 149 -22.61 -2.97 -7.25
N TYR A 150 -23.39 -3.34 -8.26
CA TYR A 150 -22.89 -4.01 -9.45
C TYR A 150 -22.55 -3.00 -10.53
N LEU A 151 -21.33 -3.08 -11.06
CA LEU A 151 -20.86 -2.30 -12.18
C LEU A 151 -20.68 -3.23 -13.38
N GLY A 152 -21.55 -3.10 -14.37
CA GLY A 152 -21.52 -3.90 -15.58
C GLY A 152 -21.29 -3.07 -16.83
N LYS A 153 -21.15 -3.77 -17.95
CA LYS A 153 -21.10 -3.18 -19.30
C LYS A 153 -22.06 -3.97 -20.19
N ASN A 154 -22.97 -3.27 -20.85
CA ASN A 154 -23.88 -3.81 -21.84
C ASN A 154 -23.66 -3.14 -23.23
N SER A 155 -24.53 -3.46 -24.20
CA SER A 155 -24.46 -2.87 -25.56
C SER A 155 -24.58 -1.35 -25.57
N ASP A 156 -25.27 -0.77 -24.60
CA ASP A 156 -25.63 0.64 -24.52
C ASP A 156 -24.65 1.46 -23.67
N GLY A 157 -23.69 0.80 -23.00
CA GLY A 157 -22.66 1.45 -22.20
C GLY A 157 -22.42 0.79 -20.84
N TYR A 158 -22.12 1.60 -19.85
CA TYR A 158 -21.95 1.13 -18.46
C TYR A 158 -23.29 1.08 -17.75
N GLU A 159 -23.49 0.01 -16.99
CA GLU A 159 -24.65 -0.22 -16.16
C GLU A 159 -24.26 -0.23 -14.67
N VAL A 160 -25.08 0.42 -13.86
CA VAL A 160 -24.91 0.45 -12.39
C VAL A 160 -26.23 0.00 -11.77
N LEU A 161 -26.19 -1.13 -11.05
CA LEU A 161 -27.31 -1.66 -10.30
C LEU A 161 -26.97 -1.71 -8.83
N SER A 162 -27.91 -1.39 -7.95
CA SER A 162 -27.63 -1.28 -6.51
C SER A 162 -28.84 -1.72 -5.68
N GLY A 163 -28.56 -2.46 -4.61
CA GLY A 163 -29.58 -2.93 -3.68
C GLY A 163 -29.02 -3.89 -2.64
N ALA A 164 -29.86 -4.26 -1.66
CA ALA A 164 -29.55 -5.37 -0.79
C ALA A 164 -29.39 -6.67 -1.60
N LEU A 165 -28.72 -7.68 -1.07
CA LEU A 165 -28.52 -8.94 -1.80
C LEU A 165 -29.84 -9.60 -2.19
N GLU A 166 -30.87 -9.47 -1.35
CA GLU A 166 -32.22 -10.03 -1.55
C GLU A 166 -33.13 -9.13 -2.42
N TYR A 167 -32.60 -7.97 -2.86
CA TYR A 167 -33.40 -7.03 -3.64
C TYR A 167 -33.84 -7.65 -4.97
N LYS A 168 -35.14 -7.55 -5.23
CA LYS A 168 -35.76 -8.01 -6.46
C LYS A 168 -36.95 -7.10 -6.83
N ASP A 169 -37.01 -6.70 -8.07
CA ASP A 169 -38.15 -5.98 -8.65
C ASP A 169 -38.51 -6.52 -10.04
N SER A 170 -39.22 -5.74 -10.84
CA SER A 170 -39.59 -6.11 -12.21
C SER A 170 -38.46 -5.98 -13.22
N GLN A 171 -37.36 -5.32 -12.87
CA GLN A 171 -36.24 -5.02 -13.77
C GLN A 171 -35.08 -5.98 -13.52
N TYR A 172 -34.71 -6.23 -12.27
CA TYR A 172 -33.60 -7.11 -11.94
C TYR A 172 -33.73 -7.77 -10.55
N ASN A 173 -32.97 -8.85 -10.38
CA ASN A 173 -32.78 -9.53 -9.11
C ASN A 173 -31.29 -9.49 -8.78
N MET A 174 -30.91 -8.87 -7.66
CA MET A 174 -29.51 -8.69 -7.29
C MET A 174 -28.79 -10.03 -7.10
N LEU A 175 -29.46 -11.01 -6.48
CA LEU A 175 -28.89 -12.34 -6.28
C LEU A 175 -28.58 -13.05 -7.61
N ASP A 176 -29.47 -12.92 -8.62
CA ASP A 176 -29.23 -13.50 -9.95
C ASP A 176 -28.06 -12.81 -10.67
N ILE A 177 -27.95 -11.48 -10.54
CA ILE A 177 -26.83 -10.71 -11.11
C ILE A 177 -25.51 -11.19 -10.50
N ILE A 178 -25.45 -11.22 -9.17
CA ILE A 178 -24.23 -11.62 -8.48
C ILE A 178 -23.85 -13.06 -8.81
N SER A 179 -24.82 -13.98 -8.80
CA SER A 179 -24.55 -15.40 -9.12
C SER A 179 -24.07 -15.65 -10.56
N ASN A 180 -24.47 -14.80 -11.50
CA ASN A 180 -24.06 -14.93 -12.90
C ASN A 180 -22.70 -14.28 -13.22
N HIS A 181 -22.25 -13.31 -12.41
CA HIS A 181 -21.07 -12.49 -12.71
C HIS A 181 -19.89 -12.73 -11.75
N ILE A 182 -20.10 -13.46 -10.66
CA ILE A 182 -19.05 -13.82 -9.72
C ILE A 182 -18.38 -15.15 -10.12
N GLU A 183 -17.09 -15.25 -9.90
CA GLU A 183 -16.34 -16.50 -10.08
C GLU A 183 -16.91 -17.62 -9.20
N GLY A 184 -17.33 -18.72 -9.85
CA GLY A 184 -17.89 -19.89 -9.17
C GLY A 184 -19.42 -20.04 -9.25
N GLY A 185 -20.15 -19.03 -9.71
CA GLY A 185 -21.58 -19.09 -9.95
C GLY A 185 -22.42 -19.43 -8.71
N LEU A 186 -23.64 -19.96 -8.92
CA LEU A 186 -24.61 -20.32 -7.85
C LEU A 186 -24.06 -21.30 -6.81
N ASP A 187 -23.07 -22.12 -7.14
CA ASP A 187 -22.56 -23.15 -6.22
C ASP A 187 -21.72 -22.56 -5.08
N THR A 188 -21.24 -21.34 -5.23
CA THR A 188 -20.51 -20.62 -4.17
C THR A 188 -21.42 -19.85 -3.21
N LEU A 189 -22.71 -19.71 -3.57
CA LEU A 189 -23.71 -18.99 -2.78
C LEU A 189 -24.59 -19.94 -1.92
N LYS A 190 -24.35 -21.25 -2.01
CA LYS A 190 -25.01 -22.27 -1.18
C LYS A 190 -24.18 -22.59 0.05
#